data_6ce33d35f6251ebf4bc0efecf11cf385
#
_entry.id   6ce33d35f6251ebf4bc0efecf11cf385
#
_cell.length_a   1.000
_cell.length_b   1.000
_cell.length_c   1.000
_cell.angle_alpha   90.00
_cell.angle_beta   90.00
_cell.angle_gamma   90.00
#
_symmetry.space_group_name_H-M   'P 1'
#
loop_
_entity.id
_entity.type
_entity.pdbx_description
1 polymer ?
#
loop_
_entity_poly.entity_id
_entity_poly.type
_entity_poly.pdbx_seq_one_letter_code
_entity_poly.pdbx_strand_id
1 'polypeptide(L)' 'MTPNETLDLHGFRHKEALELVQDTLQSLDRQGSFSLTIITGNSTVLQQRIFEEILQQTPYHYYVPGWNLGQIVVSHTQW' A
#
# COMPACT_ATOMS: atom_id res chain seq x y z
N MET A 1 -10.80 -16.74 -3.91
CA MET A 1 -11.10 -15.31 -4.04
C MET A 1 -9.96 -14.49 -3.47
N THR A 2 -9.49 -13.49 -4.20
CA THR A 2 -8.37 -12.66 -3.76
C THR A 2 -8.86 -11.60 -2.78
N PRO A 3 -8.28 -11.51 -1.57
CA PRO A 3 -8.65 -10.44 -0.64
C PRO A 3 -8.40 -9.07 -1.27
N ASN A 4 -9.33 -8.17 -1.06
CA ASN A 4 -9.24 -6.80 -1.55
C ASN A 4 -9.50 -5.88 -0.36
N GLU A 5 -8.46 -5.19 0.11
CA GLU A 5 -8.55 -4.33 1.27
C GLU A 5 -8.21 -2.88 0.93
N THR A 6 -8.73 -1.98 1.73
CA THR A 6 -8.45 -0.56 1.62
C THR A 6 -7.87 -0.07 2.93
N LEU A 7 -6.75 0.63 2.86
CA LEU A 7 -6.07 1.20 4.01
C LEU A 7 -6.06 2.71 3.87
N ASP A 8 -6.82 3.39 4.71
CA ASP A 8 -6.90 4.86 4.69
C ASP A 8 -5.90 5.44 5.69
N LEU A 9 -4.91 6.16 5.17
CA LEU A 9 -3.87 6.80 5.96
C LEU A 9 -4.15 8.27 6.25
N HIS A 10 -5.31 8.74 5.90
CA HIS A 10 -5.70 10.13 6.13
C HIS A 10 -5.64 10.46 7.63
N GLY A 11 -4.91 11.52 7.95
CA GLY A 11 -4.78 11.96 9.34
C GLY A 11 -3.70 11.28 10.17
N PHE A 12 -3.06 10.23 9.64
CA PHE A 12 -1.94 9.59 10.34
C PHE A 12 -0.63 10.36 10.12
N ARG A 13 0.25 10.31 11.11
CA ARG A 13 1.62 10.78 10.92
C ARG A 13 2.36 9.83 10.00
N HIS A 14 3.38 10.32 9.29
CA HIS A 14 4.11 9.50 8.31
C HIS A 14 4.70 8.25 8.94
N LYS A 15 5.29 8.36 10.13
CA LYS A 15 5.86 7.20 10.82
C LYS A 15 4.80 6.14 11.10
N GLU A 16 3.65 6.56 11.62
CA GLU A 16 2.55 5.66 11.92
C GLU A 16 1.98 5.04 10.65
N ALA A 17 1.85 5.86 9.60
CA ALA A 17 1.35 5.40 8.32
C ALA A 17 2.26 4.32 7.72
N LEU A 18 3.58 4.53 7.76
CA LEU A 18 4.54 3.56 7.25
C LEU A 18 4.49 2.24 8.01
N GLU A 19 4.40 2.30 9.34
CA GLU A 19 4.27 1.10 10.17
C GLU A 19 2.99 0.33 9.83
N LEU A 20 1.89 1.05 9.67
CA LEU A 20 0.59 0.44 9.35
C LEU A 20 0.61 -0.23 7.98
N VAL A 21 1.24 0.40 6.98
CA VAL A 21 1.39 -0.20 5.66
C VAL A 21 2.19 -1.49 5.74
N GLN A 22 3.32 -1.48 6.44
CA GLN A 22 4.15 -2.67 6.60
C GLN A 22 3.38 -3.81 7.27
N ASP A 23 2.69 -3.51 8.38
CA ASP A 23 1.93 -4.51 9.11
C ASP A 23 0.82 -5.10 8.25
N THR A 24 0.13 -4.26 7.51
CA THR A 24 -0.96 -4.69 6.64
C THR A 24 -0.44 -5.59 5.52
N LEU A 25 0.67 -5.20 4.88
CA LEU A 25 1.25 -6.02 3.81
C LEU A 25 1.73 -7.37 4.33
N GLN A 26 2.34 -7.41 5.51
CA GLN A 26 2.78 -8.68 6.10
C GLN A 26 1.59 -9.60 6.38
N SER A 27 0.51 -9.04 6.91
CA SER A 27 -0.70 -9.81 7.19
C SER A 27 -1.32 -10.36 5.92
N LEU A 28 -1.40 -9.55 4.87
CA LEU A 28 -1.97 -9.97 3.58
C LEU A 28 -1.09 -11.01 2.89
N ASP A 29 0.22 -10.85 2.97
CA ASP A 29 1.16 -11.79 2.36
C ASP A 29 1.01 -13.19 2.95
N ARG A 30 0.74 -13.30 4.24
CA ARG A 30 0.51 -14.59 4.89
C ARG A 30 -0.75 -15.29 4.37
N GLN A 31 -1.70 -14.53 3.85
CA GLN A 31 -2.95 -15.07 3.33
C GLN A 31 -2.83 -15.50 1.86
N GLY A 32 -1.74 -15.16 1.20
CA GLY A 32 -1.51 -15.48 -0.20
C GLY A 32 -1.70 -14.28 -1.11
N SER A 33 -2.39 -14.48 -2.24
CA SER A 33 -2.65 -13.40 -3.19
C SER A 33 -3.54 -12.33 -2.57
N PHE A 34 -3.30 -11.05 -2.90
CA PHE A 34 -4.07 -9.94 -2.35
C PHE A 34 -4.05 -8.72 -3.28
N SER A 35 -4.96 -7.80 -3.00
CA SER A 35 -4.97 -6.46 -3.59
C SER A 35 -5.23 -5.47 -2.45
N LEU A 36 -4.39 -4.45 -2.35
CA LEU A 36 -4.49 -3.43 -1.31
C LEU A 36 -4.53 -2.05 -1.94
N THR A 37 -5.52 -1.25 -1.59
CA THR A 37 -5.60 0.16 -1.97
C THR A 37 -5.18 0.99 -0.77
N ILE A 38 -4.14 1.80 -0.92
CA ILE A 38 -3.64 2.68 0.13
C ILE A 38 -4.06 4.10 -0.21
N ILE A 39 -4.83 4.73 0.67
CA ILE A 39 -5.28 6.09 0.47
C ILE A 39 -4.33 7.03 1.21
N THR A 40 -3.55 7.79 0.45
CA THR A 40 -2.57 8.74 1.00
C THR A 40 -3.06 10.19 0.97
N GLY A 41 -4.17 10.43 0.28
CA GLY A 41 -4.64 11.79 0.04
C GLY A 41 -3.66 12.59 -0.81
N ASN A 42 -3.52 13.88 -0.53
CA ASN A 42 -2.67 14.76 -1.32
C ASN A 42 -1.19 14.74 -0.92
N SER A 43 -0.78 13.81 -0.06
CA SER A 43 0.59 13.77 0.43
C SER A 43 1.50 13.00 -0.54
N THR A 44 2.14 13.73 -1.46
CA THR A 44 3.12 13.14 -2.38
C THR A 44 4.37 12.67 -1.62
N VAL A 45 4.71 13.35 -0.52
CA VAL A 45 5.85 12.94 0.32
C VAL A 45 5.59 11.57 0.94
N LEU A 46 4.39 11.36 1.47
CA LEU A 46 4.03 10.05 2.05
C LEU A 46 4.05 8.96 0.98
N GLN A 47 3.49 9.22 -0.21
CA GLN A 47 3.54 8.27 -1.31
C GLN A 47 4.98 7.88 -1.64
N GLN A 48 5.86 8.85 -1.78
CA GLN A 48 7.24 8.59 -2.13
C GLN A 48 7.95 7.78 -1.05
N ARG A 49 7.69 8.08 0.22
CA ARG A 49 8.26 7.32 1.32
C ARG A 49 7.78 5.87 1.31
N ILE A 50 6.50 5.64 1.03
CA ILE A 50 5.95 4.28 0.93
C ILE A 50 6.66 3.53 -0.20
N PHE A 51 6.83 4.15 -1.37
CA PHE A 51 7.55 3.52 -2.47
C PHE A 51 8.98 3.17 -2.10
N GLU A 52 9.73 4.13 -1.58
CA GLU A 52 11.16 3.97 -1.35
C GLU A 52 11.48 3.09 -0.13
N GLU A 53 10.71 3.23 0.95
CA GLU A 53 11.02 2.56 2.21
C GLU A 53 10.37 1.19 2.32
N ILE A 54 9.31 0.92 1.55
CA ILE A 54 8.53 -0.31 1.67
C ILE A 54 8.44 -1.03 0.32
N LEU A 55 7.77 -0.43 -0.65
CA LEU A 55 7.34 -1.16 -1.85
C LEU A 55 8.50 -1.55 -2.76
N GLN A 56 9.54 -0.74 -2.88
CA GLN A 56 10.70 -1.08 -3.71
C GLN A 56 11.46 -2.30 -3.18
N GLN A 57 11.25 -2.66 -1.93
CA GLN A 57 11.91 -3.81 -1.31
C GLN A 57 11.02 -5.06 -1.33
N THR A 58 9.88 -5.01 -2.00
CA THR A 58 8.93 -6.10 -2.07
C THR A 58 8.83 -6.63 -3.51
N PRO A 59 8.35 -7.88 -3.68
CA PRO A 59 8.07 -8.42 -5.01
C PRO A 59 6.70 -8.04 -5.54
N TYR A 60 5.99 -7.15 -4.86
CA TYR A 60 4.61 -6.81 -5.22
C TYR A 60 4.57 -5.83 -6.39
N HIS A 61 3.48 -5.87 -7.15
CA HIS A 61 3.18 -4.87 -8.17
C HIS A 61 2.49 -3.69 -7.48
N TYR A 62 2.86 -2.48 -7.87
CA TYR A 62 2.23 -1.28 -7.30
C TYR A 62 2.22 -0.15 -8.31
N TYR A 63 1.20 0.68 -8.21
CA TYR A 63 1.05 1.84 -9.09
C TYR A 63 0.11 2.87 -8.46
N VAL A 64 0.17 4.10 -8.99
CA VAL A 64 -0.78 5.15 -8.65
C VAL A 64 -1.82 5.18 -9.77
N PRO A 65 -3.11 4.95 -9.46
CA PRO A 65 -4.12 4.92 -10.52
C PRO A 65 -4.35 6.31 -11.12
N GLY A 66 -4.52 6.35 -12.45
CA GLY A 66 -4.71 7.61 -13.16
C GLY A 66 -5.99 8.35 -12.80
N TRP A 67 -6.98 7.63 -12.28
CA TRP A 67 -8.26 8.24 -11.87
C TRP A 67 -8.23 8.81 -10.45
N ASN A 68 -7.21 8.52 -9.67
CA ASN A 68 -7.09 9.04 -8.31
C ASN A 68 -5.64 9.05 -7.86
N LEU A 69 -5.01 10.22 -7.94
CA LEU A 69 -3.59 10.38 -7.61
C LEU A 69 -3.32 10.34 -6.09
N GLY A 70 -4.37 10.32 -5.28
CA GLY A 70 -4.24 10.18 -3.83
C GLY A 70 -4.25 8.75 -3.33
N GLN A 71 -4.09 7.78 -4.22
CA GLN A 71 -4.10 6.36 -3.87
C GLN A 71 -2.88 5.65 -4.43
N ILE A 72 -2.51 4.54 -3.77
CA ILE A 72 -1.55 3.57 -4.30
C ILE A 72 -2.26 2.22 -4.31
N VAL A 73 -2.19 1.52 -5.44
CA VAL A 73 -2.73 0.16 -5.54
C VAL A 73 -1.57 -0.82 -5.52
N VAL A 74 -1.60 -1.76 -4.59
CA VAL A 74 -0.60 -2.82 -4.45
C VAL A 74 -1.27 -4.15 -4.70
N SER A 75 -0.68 -4.98 -5.53
CA SER A 75 -1.23 -6.30 -5.81
C SER A 75 -0.13 -7.35 -5.84
N HIS A 76 -0.50 -8.57 -5.48
CA HIS A 76 0.42 -9.69 -5.44
C HIS A 76 -0.35 -10.96 -5.76
N THR A 77 0.22 -11.80 -6.63
CA THR A 77 -0.35 -13.09 -6.98
C THR A 77 0.63 -14.17 -6.57
N GLN A 78 0.18 -15.08 -5.72
CA GLN A 78 0.97 -16.25 -5.32
C GLN A 78 0.54 -17.47 -6.11
N TRP A 79 1.53 -18.23 -6.55
CA TRP A 79 1.32 -19.45 -7.33
C TRP A 79 1.42 -20.70 -6.47
#